data_56d467ceba039135fa89220d5d9aa771
#
_entry.id   56d467ceba039135fa89220d5d9aa771
#
_cell.length_a   1.000
_cell.length_b   1.000
_cell.length_c   1.000
_cell.angle_alpha   90.00
_cell.angle_beta   90.00
_cell.angle_gamma   90.00
#
_symmetry.space_group_name_H-M   'P 1'
#
loop_
_entity.id
_entity.type
_entity.pdbx_description
1 polymer ?
#
loop_
_entity_poly.entity_id
_entity_poly.type
_entity_poly.pdbx_seq_one_letter_code
_entity_poly.pdbx_strand_id
1 'polypeptide(L)'
;MAHPRHDEGWVRTESAPETSPPPSTIGFAGWVSENLFPNWWHGLLTVLGSLFLVGIAWDVLVFAVIKANFIGIDREACLVTITPAGSEPGFFGKLIGSTEPGACWAYVGAKFGQFMYGFYPFEERWRANICYLVGALALAPLLMPTLPYKRENAIFVLLIYPLMVLILLSGGNLDIDAGTWTSFGIFVAVLAVVLGFLSEIAGILERGMVITVWVATTLIIGAILFVLGFDFGLVPVETAKWGGLMVTLVVAVTGIVASLPLGILLALGRRSEMPVVKLFSVVFIEVWRGVPLITVLFMASVMLPLFLPEGVSFDKLLRALIGTALFSAAYMAETVRGGLQAIPKGQYEAASALGLSFWRSMGLIILPQALKIVIPGIVNTFIGLFKDTTLVSIIGIFDVLGIVNSSFSDPNWASSVTAPTGYFAAALIFWIFCFGMSRYSMFMERLLHTGHKR
;
A
#
# COMPACT_ATOMS: atom_id res chain seq x y z
N MET A 1 9.78 64.02 54.94
CA MET A 1 9.15 63.46 53.72
C MET A 1 10.22 62.65 53.01
N ALA A 2 10.08 61.31 53.05
CA ALA A 2 11.05 60.40 52.45
C ALA A 2 10.57 60.06 51.04
N HIS A 3 11.40 60.28 50.02
CA HIS A 3 11.18 59.85 48.66
C HIS A 3 11.32 58.33 48.59
N PRO A 4 10.39 57.60 47.88
CA PRO A 4 10.60 56.19 47.63
C PRO A 4 11.73 56.02 46.62
N ARG A 5 12.71 55.16 46.98
CA ARG A 5 13.75 54.69 46.05
C ARG A 5 13.05 53.85 44.97
N HIS A 6 13.20 54.20 43.72
CA HIS A 6 12.94 53.33 42.61
C HIS A 6 13.87 52.12 42.75
N ASP A 7 13.34 50.92 42.88
CA ASP A 7 14.05 49.69 42.69
C ASP A 7 14.49 49.65 41.22
N GLU A 8 15.71 50.06 40.95
CA GLU A 8 16.39 49.77 39.68
C GLU A 8 16.56 48.26 39.59
N GLY A 9 15.69 47.61 38.82
CA GLY A 9 15.83 46.19 38.54
C GLY A 9 17.20 45.93 37.93
N TRP A 10 17.99 45.10 38.60
CA TRP A 10 19.33 44.71 38.12
C TRP A 10 19.22 44.03 36.75
N VAL A 11 19.64 44.69 35.68
CA VAL A 11 19.73 44.16 34.34
C VAL A 11 21.16 43.69 34.12
N ARG A 12 21.33 42.41 33.94
CA ARG A 12 22.63 41.80 33.63
C ARG A 12 23.09 42.27 32.25
N THR A 13 24.19 42.95 32.16
CA THR A 13 24.77 43.50 30.92
C THR A 13 25.68 42.52 30.20
N GLU A 14 26.07 41.44 30.86
CA GLU A 14 26.86 40.35 30.26
C GLU A 14 26.04 39.07 30.22
N SER A 15 26.15 38.35 29.12
CA SER A 15 25.56 37.00 29.01
C SER A 15 26.18 36.09 30.08
N ALA A 16 25.34 35.30 30.76
CA ALA A 16 25.88 34.29 31.67
C ALA A 16 26.80 33.34 30.89
N PRO A 17 27.96 32.97 31.44
CA PRO A 17 28.78 31.94 30.79
C PRO A 17 27.96 30.67 30.58
N GLU A 18 28.06 30.09 29.38
CA GLU A 18 27.42 28.82 29.07
C GLU A 18 27.97 27.75 30.02
N THR A 19 27.20 27.37 31.00
CA THR A 19 27.54 26.23 31.86
C THR A 19 27.09 24.96 31.16
N SER A 20 27.99 23.97 31.09
CA SER A 20 27.65 22.65 30.56
C SER A 20 26.44 22.10 31.33
N PRO A 21 25.44 21.52 30.63
CA PRO A 21 24.27 20.92 31.28
C PRO A 21 24.72 19.85 32.31
N PRO A 22 23.94 19.65 33.37
CA PRO A 22 24.28 18.66 34.41
C PRO A 22 24.47 17.24 33.78
N PRO A 23 25.47 16.47 34.25
CA PRO A 23 25.72 15.11 33.72
C PRO A 23 24.51 14.20 33.76
N SER A 24 23.56 14.45 34.67
CA SER A 24 22.28 13.71 34.77
C SER A 24 21.28 13.99 33.64
N THR A 25 21.48 15.07 32.86
CA THR A 25 20.60 15.44 31.75
C THR A 25 21.21 15.16 30.37
N ILE A 26 22.46 14.67 30.33
CA ILE A 26 23.19 14.42 29.09
C ILE A 26 23.35 12.92 28.86
N GLY A 27 23.27 12.50 27.57
CA GLY A 27 23.49 11.12 27.15
C GLY A 27 22.32 10.19 27.43
N PHE A 28 22.59 8.87 27.31
CA PHE A 28 21.56 7.84 27.44
C PHE A 28 20.90 7.84 28.83
N ALA A 29 21.68 8.01 29.89
CA ALA A 29 21.15 8.02 31.25
C ALA A 29 20.23 9.22 31.53
N GLY A 30 20.59 10.40 31.02
CA GLY A 30 19.74 11.60 31.10
C GLY A 30 18.46 11.41 30.32
N TRP A 31 18.54 10.90 29.10
CA TRP A 31 17.37 10.61 28.28
C TRP A 31 16.41 9.60 28.95
N VAL A 32 16.93 8.52 29.55
CA VAL A 32 16.15 7.53 30.29
C VAL A 32 15.46 8.17 31.49
N SER A 33 16.19 8.96 32.28
CA SER A 33 15.64 9.63 33.45
C SER A 33 14.52 10.62 33.07
N GLU A 34 14.72 11.41 32.02
CA GLU A 34 13.77 12.44 31.60
C GLU A 34 12.53 11.88 30.90
N ASN A 35 12.70 10.84 30.05
CA ASN A 35 11.61 10.33 29.22
C ASN A 35 10.89 9.09 29.81
N LEU A 36 11.61 8.25 30.58
CA LEU A 36 11.06 7.00 31.10
C LEU A 36 10.71 7.09 32.59
N PHE A 37 11.43 7.93 33.36
CA PHE A 37 11.28 8.06 34.80
C PHE A 37 11.14 9.51 35.29
N PRO A 38 10.39 10.40 34.58
CA PRO A 38 10.26 11.81 35.03
C PRO A 38 9.54 11.93 36.38
N ASN A 39 8.69 10.98 36.72
CA ASN A 39 8.04 10.86 38.02
C ASN A 39 7.70 9.39 38.32
N TRP A 40 7.27 9.09 39.55
CA TRP A 40 7.03 7.73 40.01
C TRP A 40 5.93 7.00 39.21
N TRP A 41 4.88 7.70 38.74
CA TRP A 41 3.84 7.10 37.90
C TRP A 41 4.35 6.67 36.53
N HIS A 42 5.13 7.51 35.87
CA HIS A 42 5.77 7.17 34.59
C HIS A 42 6.78 6.03 34.78
N GLY A 43 7.53 6.05 35.91
CA GLY A 43 8.43 4.96 36.26
C GLY A 43 7.68 3.62 36.43
N LEU A 44 6.56 3.60 37.16
CA LEU A 44 5.73 2.41 37.31
C LEU A 44 5.21 1.91 35.96
N LEU A 45 4.63 2.80 35.13
CA LEU A 45 4.13 2.45 33.81
C LEU A 45 5.23 1.94 32.89
N THR A 46 6.42 2.54 32.95
CA THR A 46 7.58 2.10 32.18
C THR A 46 8.01 0.71 32.58
N VAL A 47 8.10 0.43 33.88
CA VAL A 47 8.46 -0.92 34.37
C VAL A 47 7.42 -1.96 33.96
N LEU A 48 6.13 -1.70 34.22
CA LEU A 48 5.06 -2.62 33.83
C LEU A 48 4.98 -2.85 32.33
N GLY A 49 5.08 -1.77 31.53
CA GLY A 49 5.10 -1.85 30.07
C GLY A 49 6.32 -2.61 29.55
N SER A 50 7.49 -2.37 30.14
CA SER A 50 8.73 -3.07 29.78
C SER A 50 8.65 -4.57 30.11
N LEU A 51 8.15 -4.92 31.30
CA LEU A 51 7.95 -6.32 31.67
C LEU A 51 6.96 -7.04 30.73
N PHE A 52 5.86 -6.38 30.39
CA PHE A 52 4.88 -6.89 29.44
C PHE A 52 5.49 -7.11 28.04
N LEU A 53 6.22 -6.11 27.52
CA LEU A 53 6.87 -6.21 26.19
C LEU A 53 7.97 -7.27 26.19
N VAL A 54 8.78 -7.34 27.22
CA VAL A 54 9.82 -8.36 27.35
C VAL A 54 9.19 -9.75 27.46
N GLY A 55 8.09 -9.90 28.19
CA GLY A 55 7.34 -11.16 28.29
C GLY A 55 6.84 -11.61 26.90
N ILE A 56 6.15 -10.76 26.16
CA ILE A 56 5.70 -11.07 24.80
C ILE A 56 6.88 -11.40 23.88
N ALA A 57 7.94 -10.59 23.91
CA ALA A 57 9.13 -10.83 23.09
C ALA A 57 9.79 -12.16 23.41
N TRP A 58 9.80 -12.54 24.69
CA TRP A 58 10.30 -13.82 25.15
C TRP A 58 9.46 -15.00 24.64
N ASP A 59 8.12 -14.91 24.77
CA ASP A 59 7.21 -15.95 24.28
C ASP A 59 7.33 -16.14 22.75
N VAL A 60 7.40 -15.03 22.01
CA VAL A 60 7.63 -15.06 20.55
C VAL A 60 8.98 -15.69 20.22
N LEU A 61 10.05 -15.34 20.93
CA LEU A 61 11.39 -15.91 20.73
C LEU A 61 11.41 -17.40 21.02
N VAL A 62 10.79 -17.81 22.12
CA VAL A 62 10.69 -19.23 22.51
C VAL A 62 9.91 -20.02 21.46
N PHE A 63 8.75 -19.51 21.04
CA PHE A 63 7.91 -20.16 20.03
C PHE A 63 8.60 -20.21 18.66
N ALA A 64 9.08 -19.06 18.17
CA ALA A 64 9.54 -18.91 16.79
C ALA A 64 10.96 -19.41 16.54
N VAL A 65 11.80 -19.49 17.58
CA VAL A 65 13.24 -19.80 17.44
C VAL A 65 13.69 -20.95 18.34
N ILE A 66 13.48 -20.86 19.67
CA ILE A 66 14.09 -21.79 20.62
C ILE A 66 13.47 -23.19 20.51
N LYS A 67 12.14 -23.27 20.43
CA LYS A 67 11.39 -24.52 20.29
C LYS A 67 11.05 -24.87 18.84
N ALA A 68 11.43 -24.02 17.90
CA ALA A 68 11.03 -24.14 16.51
C ALA A 68 11.70 -25.33 15.82
N ASN A 69 10.93 -25.99 14.95
CA ASN A 69 11.44 -27.04 14.08
C ASN A 69 11.60 -26.50 12.63
N PHE A 70 12.83 -26.57 12.13
CA PHE A 70 13.22 -26.08 10.81
C PHE A 70 13.29 -27.18 9.75
N ILE A 71 13.35 -28.45 10.14
CA ILE A 71 13.59 -29.58 9.25
C ILE A 71 12.51 -30.63 9.47
N GLY A 72 11.91 -31.09 8.36
CA GLY A 72 10.92 -32.17 8.40
C GLY A 72 10.20 -32.29 7.06
N ILE A 73 9.59 -33.45 6.85
CA ILE A 73 8.88 -33.80 5.60
C ILE A 73 7.38 -33.94 5.79
N ASP A 74 6.90 -33.96 7.03
CA ASP A 74 5.49 -34.17 7.37
C ASP A 74 5.11 -33.49 8.70
N ARG A 75 3.85 -33.69 9.13
CA ARG A 75 3.29 -33.16 10.37
C ARG A 75 3.97 -33.69 11.64
N GLU A 76 4.57 -34.85 11.59
CA GLU A 76 5.22 -35.44 12.78
C GLU A 76 6.40 -34.56 13.19
N ALA A 77 7.12 -34.01 12.22
CA ALA A 77 8.14 -33.02 12.48
C ALA A 77 7.64 -31.80 13.26
N CYS A 78 6.40 -31.41 13.04
CA CYS A 78 5.78 -30.26 13.74
C CYS A 78 5.33 -30.60 15.18
N LEU A 79 5.28 -31.87 15.55
CA LEU A 79 4.86 -32.35 16.88
C LEU A 79 6.03 -32.67 17.79
N VAL A 80 7.26 -32.65 17.27
CA VAL A 80 8.46 -32.93 18.05
C VAL A 80 8.68 -31.83 19.07
N THR A 81 8.58 -32.21 20.35
CA THR A 81 9.01 -31.35 21.46
C THR A 81 10.51 -31.56 21.70
N ILE A 82 11.27 -30.48 21.85
CA ILE A 82 12.71 -30.50 22.07
C ILE A 82 13.09 -31.07 23.45
N THR A 83 12.12 -31.21 24.36
CA THR A 83 12.31 -31.86 25.66
C THR A 83 12.16 -33.36 25.53
N PRO A 84 13.21 -34.17 25.83
CA PRO A 84 13.09 -35.61 25.88
C PRO A 84 11.98 -36.04 26.84
N ALA A 85 11.15 -36.97 26.39
CA ALA A 85 10.10 -37.55 27.24
C ALA A 85 10.75 -38.15 28.50
N GLY A 86 10.36 -37.67 29.68
CA GLY A 86 10.84 -38.20 30.96
C GLY A 86 11.90 -37.36 31.69
N SER A 87 12.37 -36.25 31.15
CA SER A 87 13.17 -35.28 31.90
C SER A 87 12.29 -34.24 32.58
N GLU A 88 12.38 -34.18 33.93
CA GLU A 88 11.77 -33.04 34.67
C GLU A 88 12.36 -31.74 34.09
N PRO A 89 11.51 -30.75 33.74
CA PRO A 89 12.01 -29.47 33.23
C PRO A 89 12.83 -28.79 34.33
N GLY A 90 14.14 -28.64 34.12
CA GLY A 90 15.00 -27.84 34.96
C GLY A 90 14.48 -26.39 35.08
N PHE A 91 15.10 -25.56 35.91
CA PHE A 91 14.71 -24.17 36.14
C PHE A 91 14.43 -23.39 34.82
N PHE A 92 15.30 -23.55 33.82
CA PHE A 92 15.12 -22.96 32.48
C PHE A 92 13.96 -23.61 31.72
N GLY A 93 13.70 -24.91 31.89
CA GLY A 93 12.55 -25.57 31.27
C GLY A 93 11.21 -25.07 31.83
N LYS A 94 11.16 -24.72 33.13
CA LYS A 94 9.99 -24.08 33.76
C LYS A 94 9.82 -22.61 33.27
N LEU A 95 10.93 -21.91 33.02
CA LEU A 95 10.93 -20.54 32.50
C LEU A 95 10.56 -20.49 31.00
N ILE A 96 10.94 -21.54 30.25
CA ILE A 96 10.63 -21.67 28.81
C ILE A 96 9.16 -22.14 28.60
N GLY A 97 8.45 -22.53 29.70
CA GLY A 97 7.02 -22.89 29.67
C GLY A 97 6.74 -24.18 28.91
N SER A 98 5.67 -24.82 29.23
CA SER A 98 4.97 -25.97 28.64
C SER A 98 5.69 -26.93 27.67
N THR A 99 5.25 -28.16 27.71
CA THR A 99 5.59 -29.26 26.79
C THR A 99 5.06 -29.05 25.36
N GLU A 100 4.55 -27.86 25.05
CA GLU A 100 3.98 -27.55 23.72
C GLU A 100 5.09 -27.35 22.69
N PRO A 101 4.90 -27.88 21.46
CA PRO A 101 5.85 -27.70 20.37
C PRO A 101 5.90 -26.23 19.93
N GLY A 102 7.06 -25.78 19.42
CA GLY A 102 7.26 -24.47 18.85
C GLY A 102 6.82 -24.37 17.38
N ALA A 103 7.19 -23.27 16.73
CA ALA A 103 6.86 -23.02 15.32
C ALA A 103 7.44 -24.11 14.41
N CYS A 104 6.64 -24.55 13.46
CA CYS A 104 7.05 -25.51 12.45
C CYS A 104 7.49 -24.83 11.15
N TRP A 105 8.72 -24.38 11.07
CA TRP A 105 9.27 -23.74 9.87
C TRP A 105 9.44 -24.73 8.70
N ALA A 106 9.55 -26.03 8.98
CA ALA A 106 9.53 -27.08 7.97
C ALA A 106 8.27 -27.01 7.10
N TYR A 107 7.09 -26.80 7.72
CA TYR A 107 5.82 -26.56 7.02
C TYR A 107 5.89 -25.30 6.13
N VAL A 108 6.42 -24.20 6.65
CA VAL A 108 6.56 -22.94 5.88
C VAL A 108 7.48 -23.16 4.68
N GLY A 109 8.59 -23.89 4.87
CA GLY A 109 9.51 -24.25 3.78
C GLY A 109 8.83 -25.09 2.70
N ALA A 110 8.09 -26.13 3.09
CA ALA A 110 7.36 -26.99 2.16
C ALA A 110 6.26 -26.24 1.39
N LYS A 111 5.58 -25.29 2.04
CA LYS A 111 4.50 -24.49 1.46
C LYS A 111 4.94 -23.14 0.87
N PHE A 112 6.24 -22.81 0.93
CA PHE A 112 6.76 -21.52 0.49
C PHE A 112 6.39 -21.20 -0.96
N GLY A 113 6.53 -22.17 -1.86
CA GLY A 113 6.11 -21.98 -3.25
C GLY A 113 4.61 -21.68 -3.40
N GLN A 114 3.77 -22.29 -2.53
CA GLN A 114 2.33 -22.00 -2.52
C GLN A 114 2.05 -20.59 -1.95
N PHE A 115 2.80 -20.16 -0.93
CA PHE A 115 2.68 -18.80 -0.37
C PHE A 115 3.10 -17.72 -1.38
N MET A 116 4.04 -18.01 -2.27
CA MET A 116 4.52 -17.08 -3.29
C MET A 116 3.59 -17.00 -4.51
N TYR A 117 3.10 -18.14 -5.01
CA TYR A 117 2.43 -18.24 -6.31
C TYR A 117 0.96 -18.71 -6.22
N GLY A 118 0.49 -19.10 -5.05
CA GLY A 118 -0.83 -19.72 -4.90
C GLY A 118 -0.92 -21.06 -5.57
N PHE A 119 -1.96 -21.23 -6.40
CA PHE A 119 -2.21 -22.44 -7.19
C PHE A 119 -1.67 -22.35 -8.62
N TYR A 120 -0.80 -21.38 -8.88
CA TYR A 120 -0.20 -21.19 -10.20
C TYR A 120 0.61 -22.42 -10.61
N PRO A 121 0.45 -22.95 -11.89
CA PRO A 121 1.12 -24.16 -12.34
C PRO A 121 2.63 -24.10 -12.13
N PHE A 122 3.21 -25.20 -11.64
CA PHE A 122 4.63 -25.25 -11.28
C PHE A 122 5.54 -24.95 -12.50
N GLU A 123 5.21 -25.52 -13.65
CA GLU A 123 5.96 -25.36 -14.89
C GLU A 123 5.96 -23.91 -15.40
N GLU A 124 4.95 -23.12 -15.03
CA GLU A 124 4.78 -21.74 -15.50
C GLU A 124 5.26 -20.68 -14.49
N ARG A 125 5.73 -21.07 -13.32
CA ARG A 125 6.19 -20.14 -12.27
C ARG A 125 7.34 -19.24 -12.69
N TRP A 126 8.10 -19.63 -13.71
CA TRP A 126 9.14 -18.81 -14.30
C TRP A 126 8.62 -17.45 -14.77
N ARG A 127 7.37 -17.37 -15.26
CA ARG A 127 6.71 -16.12 -15.69
C ARG A 127 6.52 -15.17 -14.50
N ALA A 128 6.02 -15.67 -13.39
CA ALA A 128 5.88 -14.90 -12.17
C ALA A 128 7.24 -14.42 -11.63
N ASN A 129 8.28 -15.26 -11.72
CA ASN A 129 9.64 -14.89 -11.34
C ASN A 129 10.19 -13.75 -12.21
N ILE A 130 9.94 -13.77 -13.50
CA ILE A 130 10.30 -12.66 -14.40
C ILE A 130 9.55 -11.39 -13.99
N CYS A 131 8.25 -11.47 -13.69
CA CYS A 131 7.48 -10.33 -13.23
C CYS A 131 8.06 -9.75 -11.93
N TYR A 132 8.41 -10.58 -10.95
CA TYR A 132 9.04 -10.12 -9.72
C TYR A 132 10.40 -9.46 -9.96
N LEU A 133 11.25 -10.09 -10.77
CA LEU A 133 12.59 -9.59 -11.07
C LEU A 133 12.52 -8.24 -11.81
N VAL A 134 11.76 -8.18 -12.89
CA VAL A 134 11.59 -6.95 -13.68
C VAL A 134 10.96 -5.85 -12.85
N GLY A 135 9.94 -6.18 -12.03
CA GLY A 135 9.31 -5.23 -11.11
C GLY A 135 10.31 -4.66 -10.11
N ALA A 136 11.11 -5.51 -9.47
CA ALA A 136 12.15 -5.08 -8.53
C ALA A 136 13.22 -4.19 -9.20
N LEU A 137 13.69 -4.59 -10.37
CA LEU A 137 14.67 -3.82 -11.15
C LEU A 137 14.12 -2.48 -11.64
N ALA A 138 12.85 -2.44 -12.05
CA ALA A 138 12.20 -1.24 -12.51
C ALA A 138 11.84 -0.28 -11.36
N LEU A 139 11.54 -0.78 -10.17
CA LEU A 139 11.29 0.06 -9.01
C LEU A 139 12.57 0.68 -8.43
N ALA A 140 13.72 0.00 -8.55
CA ALA A 140 14.97 0.48 -7.97
C ALA A 140 15.37 1.90 -8.41
N PRO A 141 15.38 2.26 -9.73
CA PRO A 141 15.67 3.64 -10.13
C PRO A 141 14.66 4.67 -9.67
N LEU A 142 13.38 4.27 -9.52
CA LEU A 142 12.35 5.19 -9.01
C LEU A 142 12.53 5.47 -7.52
N LEU A 143 12.94 4.46 -6.75
CA LEU A 143 13.13 4.56 -5.31
C LEU A 143 14.47 5.22 -4.93
N MET A 144 15.52 5.08 -5.75
CA MET A 144 16.84 5.65 -5.48
C MET A 144 16.98 7.06 -6.08
N PRO A 145 17.15 8.12 -5.26
CA PRO A 145 17.25 9.50 -5.76
C PRO A 145 18.43 9.75 -6.70
N THR A 146 19.50 8.97 -6.54
CA THR A 146 20.78 9.13 -7.26
C THR A 146 20.79 8.55 -8.67
N LEU A 147 19.85 7.65 -9.01
CA LEU A 147 19.84 7.00 -10.31
C LEU A 147 19.20 7.89 -11.39
N PRO A 148 19.76 7.90 -12.63
CA PRO A 148 19.21 8.63 -13.77
C PRO A 148 17.97 7.92 -14.36
N TYR A 149 17.43 8.50 -15.44
CA TYR A 149 16.32 7.92 -16.26
C TYR A 149 15.03 7.67 -15.50
N LYS A 150 14.69 8.52 -14.52
CA LYS A 150 13.47 8.35 -13.69
C LYS A 150 12.19 8.47 -14.50
N ARG A 151 12.17 9.39 -15.48
CA ARG A 151 10.99 9.63 -16.33
C ARG A 151 10.70 8.42 -17.22
N GLU A 152 11.73 7.93 -17.90
CA GLU A 152 11.66 6.78 -18.80
C GLU A 152 11.24 5.54 -18.02
N ASN A 153 11.83 5.35 -16.86
CA ASN A 153 11.50 4.23 -15.99
C ASN A 153 10.09 4.34 -15.37
N ALA A 154 9.63 5.55 -15.05
CA ALA A 154 8.24 5.76 -14.62
C ALA A 154 7.24 5.43 -15.74
N ILE A 155 7.54 5.81 -16.99
CA ILE A 155 6.73 5.45 -18.16
C ILE A 155 6.70 3.92 -18.32
N PHE A 156 7.85 3.26 -18.22
CA PHE A 156 7.92 1.80 -18.28
C PHE A 156 7.05 1.14 -17.19
N VAL A 157 7.20 1.54 -15.92
CA VAL A 157 6.48 0.95 -14.78
C VAL A 157 4.98 1.20 -14.85
N LEU A 158 4.56 2.36 -15.37
CA LEU A 158 3.14 2.73 -15.41
C LEU A 158 2.41 2.19 -16.65
N LEU A 159 3.08 2.02 -17.79
CA LEU A 159 2.44 1.65 -19.05
C LEU A 159 2.85 0.26 -19.55
N ILE A 160 4.14 -0.04 -19.60
CA ILE A 160 4.64 -1.27 -20.21
C ILE A 160 4.58 -2.45 -19.22
N TYR A 161 5.06 -2.23 -18.01
CA TYR A 161 5.14 -3.30 -17.00
C TYR A 161 3.77 -3.93 -16.64
N PRO A 162 2.67 -3.18 -16.45
CA PRO A 162 1.37 -3.80 -16.19
C PRO A 162 0.87 -4.68 -17.33
N LEU A 163 1.09 -4.26 -18.59
CA LEU A 163 0.74 -5.06 -19.76
C LEU A 163 1.60 -6.33 -19.84
N MET A 164 2.90 -6.19 -19.59
CA MET A 164 3.83 -7.33 -19.54
C MET A 164 3.40 -8.33 -18.46
N VAL A 165 3.07 -7.86 -17.25
CA VAL A 165 2.59 -8.70 -16.15
C VAL A 165 1.31 -9.42 -16.54
N LEU A 166 0.35 -8.70 -17.11
CA LEU A 166 -0.91 -9.29 -17.54
C LEU A 166 -0.71 -10.39 -18.57
N ILE A 167 0.09 -10.13 -19.63
CA ILE A 167 0.39 -11.12 -20.68
C ILE A 167 1.14 -12.32 -20.10
N LEU A 168 2.20 -12.10 -19.32
CA LEU A 168 2.99 -13.20 -18.77
C LEU A 168 2.18 -14.06 -17.80
N LEU A 169 1.41 -13.47 -16.91
CA LEU A 169 0.67 -14.22 -15.90
C LEU A 169 -0.58 -14.90 -16.46
N SER A 170 -1.32 -14.29 -17.39
CA SER A 170 -2.49 -14.91 -18.01
C SER A 170 -2.12 -15.87 -19.14
N GLY A 171 -0.97 -15.68 -19.79
CA GLY A 171 -0.56 -16.38 -21.00
C GLY A 171 -0.85 -15.61 -22.30
N GLY A 172 -1.46 -14.42 -22.23
CA GLY A 172 -1.96 -13.71 -23.42
C GLY A 172 -3.17 -14.43 -24.02
N ASN A 173 -3.43 -14.15 -25.31
CA ASN A 173 -4.54 -14.76 -26.04
C ASN A 173 -5.88 -14.72 -25.27
N LEU A 174 -6.17 -13.53 -24.71
CA LEU A 174 -7.47 -13.30 -24.09
C LEU A 174 -8.52 -13.35 -25.20
N ASP A 175 -9.58 -14.11 -24.96
CA ASP A 175 -10.66 -14.28 -25.93
C ASP A 175 -11.42 -12.95 -26.09
N ILE A 176 -10.89 -12.10 -27.00
CA ILE A 176 -11.48 -10.81 -27.34
C ILE A 176 -12.46 -11.02 -28.48
N ASP A 177 -13.67 -11.36 -28.09
CA ASP A 177 -14.77 -11.63 -29.01
C ASP A 177 -15.29 -10.37 -29.73
N ALA A 178 -16.18 -10.57 -30.69
CA ALA A 178 -16.84 -9.49 -31.41
C ALA A 178 -17.64 -8.56 -30.47
N GLY A 179 -18.15 -9.11 -29.35
CA GLY A 179 -18.87 -8.35 -28.33
C GLY A 179 -17.95 -7.34 -27.62
N THR A 180 -16.72 -7.73 -27.31
CA THR A 180 -15.70 -6.84 -26.73
C THR A 180 -15.35 -5.70 -27.66
N TRP A 181 -15.14 -5.98 -28.97
CA TRP A 181 -14.88 -4.94 -29.97
C TRP A 181 -16.09 -4.03 -30.16
N THR A 182 -17.30 -4.56 -30.12
CA THR A 182 -18.52 -3.76 -30.17
C THR A 182 -18.65 -2.84 -28.96
N SER A 183 -18.39 -3.36 -27.76
CA SER A 183 -18.40 -2.59 -26.51
C SER A 183 -17.33 -1.49 -26.53
N PHE A 184 -16.15 -1.77 -27.07
CA PHE A 184 -15.10 -0.77 -27.29
C PHE A 184 -15.57 0.32 -28.26
N GLY A 185 -16.21 -0.05 -29.37
CA GLY A 185 -16.79 0.93 -30.31
C GLY A 185 -17.84 1.82 -29.66
N ILE A 186 -18.73 1.25 -28.84
CA ILE A 186 -19.72 2.04 -28.07
C ILE A 186 -19.02 2.98 -27.09
N PHE A 187 -18.01 2.51 -26.36
CA PHE A 187 -17.23 3.34 -25.45
C PHE A 187 -16.60 4.53 -26.18
N VAL A 188 -15.96 4.30 -27.32
CA VAL A 188 -15.35 5.35 -28.16
C VAL A 188 -16.37 6.38 -28.63
N ALA A 189 -17.57 5.92 -29.02
CA ALA A 189 -18.67 6.81 -29.44
C ALA A 189 -19.18 7.64 -28.26
N VAL A 190 -19.43 7.03 -27.10
CA VAL A 190 -19.87 7.72 -25.87
C VAL A 190 -18.82 8.74 -25.42
N LEU A 191 -17.55 8.37 -25.45
CA LEU A 191 -16.44 9.26 -25.11
C LEU A 191 -16.41 10.49 -26.03
N ALA A 192 -16.62 10.30 -27.36
CA ALA A 192 -16.69 11.39 -28.32
C ALA A 192 -17.83 12.36 -27.98
N VAL A 193 -19.02 11.83 -27.66
CA VAL A 193 -20.20 12.63 -27.28
C VAL A 193 -19.93 13.43 -26.00
N VAL A 194 -19.38 12.78 -24.95
CA VAL A 194 -19.08 13.42 -23.68
C VAL A 194 -18.03 14.53 -23.85
N LEU A 195 -16.93 14.25 -24.54
CA LEU A 195 -15.88 15.22 -24.79
C LEU A 195 -16.37 16.38 -25.68
N GLY A 196 -17.19 16.07 -26.69
CA GLY A 196 -17.83 17.08 -27.53
C GLY A 196 -18.76 18.01 -26.72
N PHE A 197 -19.57 17.41 -25.82
CA PHE A 197 -20.42 18.18 -24.90
C PHE A 197 -19.59 19.11 -23.99
N LEU A 198 -18.49 18.60 -23.42
CA LEU A 198 -17.61 19.39 -22.57
C LEU A 198 -16.93 20.55 -23.33
N SER A 199 -16.64 20.36 -24.60
CA SER A 199 -16.05 21.39 -25.46
C SER A 199 -17.07 22.44 -25.90
N GLU A 200 -18.20 22.02 -26.46
CA GLU A 200 -19.16 22.93 -27.14
C GLU A 200 -20.13 23.61 -26.15
N ILE A 201 -20.62 22.89 -25.16
CA ILE A 201 -21.66 23.38 -24.25
C ILE A 201 -21.07 23.95 -22.96
N ALA A 202 -20.10 23.24 -22.39
CA ALA A 202 -19.48 23.65 -21.13
C ALA A 202 -18.29 24.61 -21.32
N GLY A 203 -17.71 24.68 -22.52
CA GLY A 203 -16.56 25.53 -22.81
C GLY A 203 -15.30 25.16 -21.98
N ILE A 204 -15.27 23.94 -21.45
CA ILE A 204 -14.23 23.51 -20.51
C ILE A 204 -12.94 23.12 -21.22
N LEU A 205 -13.07 22.57 -22.44
CA LEU A 205 -11.94 22.02 -23.21
C LEU A 205 -11.85 22.68 -24.59
N GLU A 206 -10.64 22.99 -25.03
CA GLU A 206 -10.38 23.41 -26.40
C GLU A 206 -10.60 22.26 -27.39
N ARG A 207 -11.18 22.51 -28.56
CA ARG A 207 -11.46 21.49 -29.58
C ARG A 207 -10.24 20.65 -29.95
N GLY A 208 -9.06 21.28 -30.07
CA GLY A 208 -7.82 20.56 -30.34
C GLY A 208 -7.44 19.56 -29.25
N MET A 209 -7.65 19.93 -27.98
CA MET A 209 -7.43 19.05 -26.84
C MET A 209 -8.41 17.88 -26.83
N VAL A 210 -9.69 18.14 -27.12
CA VAL A 210 -10.74 17.09 -27.20
C VAL A 210 -10.38 16.03 -28.22
N ILE A 211 -10.02 16.46 -29.44
CA ILE A 211 -9.63 15.54 -30.53
C ILE A 211 -8.40 14.75 -30.11
N THR A 212 -7.38 15.39 -29.53
CA THR A 212 -6.15 14.72 -29.11
C THR A 212 -6.42 13.69 -28.02
N VAL A 213 -7.21 14.02 -27.00
CA VAL A 213 -7.58 13.09 -25.92
C VAL A 213 -8.39 11.91 -26.46
N TRP A 214 -9.37 12.18 -27.31
CA TRP A 214 -10.20 11.14 -27.90
C TRP A 214 -9.39 10.18 -28.77
N VAL A 215 -8.56 10.70 -29.70
CA VAL A 215 -7.70 9.88 -30.57
C VAL A 215 -6.69 9.09 -29.73
N ALA A 216 -6.03 9.74 -28.79
CA ALA A 216 -5.02 9.09 -27.94
C ALA A 216 -5.65 7.95 -27.12
N THR A 217 -6.80 8.20 -26.48
CA THR A 217 -7.50 7.19 -25.66
C THR A 217 -7.95 6.01 -26.53
N THR A 218 -8.52 6.27 -27.70
CA THR A 218 -8.95 5.26 -28.66
C THR A 218 -7.78 4.39 -29.13
N LEU A 219 -6.66 5.02 -29.53
CA LEU A 219 -5.48 4.29 -30.00
C LEU A 219 -4.83 3.48 -28.86
N ILE A 220 -4.73 4.04 -27.66
CA ILE A 220 -4.14 3.33 -26.51
C ILE A 220 -4.98 2.12 -26.14
N ILE A 221 -6.28 2.27 -25.94
CA ILE A 221 -7.17 1.16 -25.57
C ILE A 221 -7.24 0.12 -26.69
N GLY A 222 -7.36 0.56 -27.95
CA GLY A 222 -7.36 -0.34 -29.10
C GLY A 222 -6.06 -1.14 -29.22
N ALA A 223 -4.92 -0.51 -29.01
CA ALA A 223 -3.61 -1.18 -29.00
C ALA A 223 -3.50 -2.18 -27.82
N ILE A 224 -4.01 -1.81 -26.65
CA ILE A 224 -4.05 -2.71 -25.48
C ILE A 224 -4.89 -3.94 -25.78
N LEU A 225 -6.10 -3.77 -26.30
CA LEU A 225 -6.99 -4.89 -26.67
C LEU A 225 -6.35 -5.77 -27.75
N PHE A 226 -5.74 -5.16 -28.77
CA PHE A 226 -5.04 -5.90 -29.82
C PHE A 226 -3.90 -6.74 -29.25
N VAL A 227 -3.06 -6.16 -28.38
CA VAL A 227 -1.92 -6.85 -27.75
C VAL A 227 -2.40 -7.96 -26.82
N LEU A 228 -3.48 -7.75 -26.07
CA LEU A 228 -4.05 -8.76 -25.16
C LEU A 228 -4.71 -9.93 -25.91
N GLY A 229 -5.27 -9.70 -27.10
CA GLY A 229 -5.83 -10.74 -27.96
C GLY A 229 -4.79 -11.46 -28.82
N PHE A 230 -3.53 -11.02 -28.79
CA PHE A 230 -2.47 -11.64 -29.57
C PHE A 230 -1.99 -12.95 -28.92
N ASP A 231 -1.85 -14.00 -29.73
CA ASP A 231 -1.30 -15.28 -29.26
C ASP A 231 0.22 -15.24 -29.18
N PHE A 232 0.74 -15.21 -27.96
CA PHE A 232 2.17 -15.24 -27.67
C PHE A 232 2.74 -16.67 -27.59
N GLY A 233 1.95 -17.70 -27.86
CA GLY A 233 2.33 -19.10 -27.71
C GLY A 233 2.54 -19.54 -26.25
N LEU A 234 2.00 -18.80 -25.29
CA LEU A 234 2.08 -19.11 -23.87
C LEU A 234 0.85 -19.92 -23.45
N VAL A 235 1.02 -20.88 -22.54
CA VAL A 235 -0.10 -21.64 -21.97
C VAL A 235 -1.01 -20.71 -21.17
N PRO A 236 -2.32 -20.61 -21.47
CA PRO A 236 -3.25 -19.79 -20.72
C PRO A 236 -3.38 -20.25 -19.26
N VAL A 237 -3.32 -19.32 -18.33
CA VAL A 237 -3.52 -19.57 -16.90
C VAL A 237 -4.63 -18.68 -16.38
N GLU A 238 -5.73 -19.29 -15.97
CA GLU A 238 -6.88 -18.59 -15.40
C GLU A 238 -6.51 -17.84 -14.13
N THR A 239 -7.07 -16.65 -13.95
CA THR A 239 -6.86 -15.81 -12.75
C THR A 239 -7.31 -16.49 -11.46
N ALA A 240 -8.23 -17.46 -11.54
CA ALA A 240 -8.66 -18.28 -10.41
C ALA A 240 -7.52 -19.12 -9.80
N LYS A 241 -6.48 -19.44 -10.57
CA LYS A 241 -5.27 -20.15 -10.09
C LYS A 241 -4.20 -19.22 -9.52
N TRP A 242 -4.39 -17.92 -9.69
CA TRP A 242 -3.45 -16.95 -9.12
C TRP A 242 -3.65 -16.86 -7.62
N GLY A 243 -2.56 -16.67 -6.88
CA GLY A 243 -2.68 -16.57 -5.42
C GLY A 243 -1.36 -16.18 -4.74
N GLY A 244 -1.40 -16.17 -3.41
CA GLY A 244 -0.25 -15.86 -2.59
C GLY A 244 0.25 -14.43 -2.79
N LEU A 245 1.57 -14.26 -2.64
CA LEU A 245 2.22 -12.94 -2.77
C LEU A 245 2.01 -12.34 -4.16
N MET A 246 1.90 -13.15 -5.19
CA MET A 246 1.65 -12.71 -6.56
C MET A 246 0.34 -11.89 -6.65
N VAL A 247 -0.77 -12.42 -6.15
CA VAL A 247 -2.05 -11.71 -6.14
C VAL A 247 -2.03 -10.53 -5.19
N THR A 248 -1.42 -10.67 -4.01
CA THR A 248 -1.24 -9.57 -3.07
C THR A 248 -0.56 -8.38 -3.74
N LEU A 249 0.52 -8.60 -4.48
CA LEU A 249 1.24 -7.55 -5.20
C LEU A 249 0.42 -6.99 -6.37
N VAL A 250 -0.26 -7.83 -7.15
CA VAL A 250 -1.12 -7.37 -8.25
C VAL A 250 -2.20 -6.44 -7.73
N VAL A 251 -2.92 -6.82 -6.67
CA VAL A 251 -3.98 -5.99 -6.07
C VAL A 251 -3.42 -4.71 -5.47
N ALA A 252 -2.34 -4.82 -4.67
CA ALA A 252 -1.73 -3.67 -4.01
C ALA A 252 -1.16 -2.66 -5.02
N VAL A 253 -0.35 -3.10 -5.98
CA VAL A 253 0.28 -2.21 -6.96
C VAL A 253 -0.76 -1.56 -7.85
N THR A 254 -1.75 -2.30 -8.33
CA THR A 254 -2.84 -1.73 -9.13
C THR A 254 -3.60 -0.67 -8.34
N GLY A 255 -3.98 -0.97 -7.10
CA GLY A 255 -4.67 -0.01 -6.23
C GLY A 255 -3.82 1.23 -5.93
N ILE A 256 -2.53 1.07 -5.62
CA ILE A 256 -1.58 2.17 -5.37
C ILE A 256 -1.44 3.07 -6.60
N VAL A 257 -1.17 2.47 -7.76
CA VAL A 257 -0.94 3.21 -9.02
C VAL A 257 -2.19 3.96 -9.46
N ALA A 258 -3.37 3.33 -9.37
CA ALA A 258 -4.62 3.96 -9.74
C ALA A 258 -5.10 5.02 -8.73
N SER A 259 -4.87 4.81 -7.44
CA SER A 259 -5.40 5.67 -6.38
C SER A 259 -4.82 7.09 -6.40
N LEU A 260 -3.55 7.26 -6.75
CA LEU A 260 -2.90 8.57 -6.72
C LEU A 260 -3.45 9.53 -7.80
N PRO A 261 -3.47 9.19 -9.10
CA PRO A 261 -4.01 10.08 -10.12
C PRO A 261 -5.52 10.33 -9.94
N LEU A 262 -6.29 9.28 -9.63
CA LEU A 262 -7.72 9.43 -9.38
C LEU A 262 -7.98 10.27 -8.13
N GLY A 263 -7.21 10.08 -7.07
CA GLY A 263 -7.30 10.86 -5.83
C GLY A 263 -6.96 12.34 -6.05
N ILE A 264 -5.95 12.64 -6.87
CA ILE A 264 -5.62 14.03 -7.25
C ILE A 264 -6.80 14.66 -8.01
N LEU A 265 -7.35 13.98 -9.01
CA LEU A 265 -8.48 14.47 -9.80
C LEU A 265 -9.70 14.73 -8.91
N LEU A 266 -10.05 13.81 -8.02
CA LEU A 266 -11.16 13.95 -7.08
C LEU A 266 -10.93 15.09 -6.08
N ALA A 267 -9.71 15.27 -5.57
CA ALA A 267 -9.36 16.36 -4.66
C ALA A 267 -9.47 17.73 -5.33
N LEU A 268 -9.03 17.84 -6.57
CA LEU A 268 -9.18 19.05 -7.38
C LEU A 268 -10.66 19.30 -7.74
N GLY A 269 -11.39 18.25 -8.12
CA GLY A 269 -12.81 18.32 -8.42
C GLY A 269 -13.66 18.79 -7.22
N ARG A 270 -13.33 18.32 -6.00
CA ARG A 270 -13.99 18.78 -4.76
C ARG A 270 -13.77 20.28 -4.50
N ARG A 271 -12.67 20.85 -4.97
CA ARG A 271 -12.36 22.29 -4.87
C ARG A 271 -12.84 23.12 -6.08
N SER A 272 -13.40 22.47 -7.07
CA SER A 272 -13.89 23.14 -8.27
C SER A 272 -15.04 24.09 -7.95
N GLU A 273 -15.10 25.20 -8.68
CA GLU A 273 -16.23 26.12 -8.67
C GLU A 273 -17.41 25.61 -9.52
N MET A 274 -17.16 24.60 -10.38
CA MET A 274 -18.20 23.98 -11.20
C MET A 274 -19.09 23.07 -10.34
N PRO A 275 -20.41 23.38 -10.20
CA PRO A 275 -21.27 22.68 -9.25
C PRO A 275 -21.36 21.17 -9.49
N VAL A 276 -21.45 20.74 -10.75
CA VAL A 276 -21.58 19.32 -11.13
C VAL A 276 -20.31 18.54 -10.79
N VAL A 277 -19.13 19.09 -11.13
CA VAL A 277 -17.83 18.44 -10.84
C VAL A 277 -17.61 18.34 -9.34
N LYS A 278 -17.93 19.40 -8.61
CA LYS A 278 -17.83 19.42 -7.15
C LYS A 278 -18.78 18.40 -6.52
N LEU A 279 -20.05 18.41 -6.94
CA LEU A 279 -21.05 17.47 -6.42
C LEU A 279 -20.62 16.02 -6.65
N PHE A 280 -20.25 15.67 -7.88
CA PHE A 280 -19.78 14.33 -8.23
C PHE A 280 -18.59 13.91 -7.36
N SER A 281 -17.57 14.79 -7.25
CA SER A 281 -16.37 14.49 -6.46
C SER A 281 -16.68 14.33 -4.97
N VAL A 282 -17.55 15.17 -4.41
CA VAL A 282 -17.96 15.07 -3.01
C VAL A 282 -18.74 13.78 -2.77
N VAL A 283 -19.78 13.51 -3.58
CA VAL A 283 -20.58 12.29 -3.45
C VAL A 283 -19.71 11.04 -3.59
N PHE A 284 -18.84 11.01 -4.60
CA PHE A 284 -17.92 9.89 -4.79
C PHE A 284 -17.08 9.66 -3.54
N ILE A 285 -16.37 10.68 -3.05
CA ILE A 285 -15.47 10.56 -1.90
C ILE A 285 -16.24 10.10 -0.66
N GLU A 286 -17.37 10.72 -0.36
CA GLU A 286 -18.15 10.42 0.86
C GLU A 286 -18.76 9.02 0.81
N VAL A 287 -19.31 8.59 -0.33
CA VAL A 287 -19.90 7.25 -0.50
C VAL A 287 -18.81 6.18 -0.35
N TRP A 288 -17.69 6.29 -1.07
CA TRP A 288 -16.65 5.27 -1.02
C TRP A 288 -15.93 5.20 0.34
N ARG A 289 -15.86 6.30 1.06
CA ARG A 289 -15.29 6.31 2.43
C ARG A 289 -16.30 5.92 3.51
N GLY A 290 -17.58 6.05 3.22
CA GLY A 290 -18.65 5.66 4.15
C GLY A 290 -18.94 4.16 4.17
N VAL A 291 -18.46 3.41 3.19
CA VAL A 291 -18.71 1.97 3.05
C VAL A 291 -17.42 1.18 3.31
N PRO A 292 -17.43 0.10 4.13
CA PRO A 292 -16.27 -0.74 4.32
C PRO A 292 -15.78 -1.39 3.01
N LEU A 293 -14.46 -1.51 2.81
CA LEU A 293 -13.91 -2.14 1.59
C LEU A 293 -14.44 -3.56 1.36
N ILE A 294 -14.62 -4.33 2.42
CA ILE A 294 -15.20 -5.69 2.33
C ILE A 294 -16.57 -5.70 1.63
N THR A 295 -17.43 -4.73 1.97
CA THR A 295 -18.76 -4.59 1.35
C THR A 295 -18.63 -4.22 -0.13
N VAL A 296 -17.70 -3.34 -0.47
CA VAL A 296 -17.40 -2.97 -1.86
C VAL A 296 -16.96 -4.18 -2.67
N LEU A 297 -16.04 -4.99 -2.14
CA LEU A 297 -15.57 -6.20 -2.81
C LEU A 297 -16.69 -7.23 -2.99
N PHE A 298 -17.53 -7.39 -1.98
CA PHE A 298 -18.68 -8.29 -2.07
C PHE A 298 -19.69 -7.79 -3.10
N MET A 299 -20.04 -6.52 -3.11
CA MET A 299 -20.91 -5.91 -4.11
C MET A 299 -20.34 -6.07 -5.53
N ALA A 300 -19.06 -5.79 -5.71
CA ALA A 300 -18.39 -5.96 -7.02
C ALA A 300 -18.35 -7.42 -7.47
N SER A 301 -18.17 -8.36 -6.55
CA SER A 301 -18.05 -9.78 -6.90
C SER A 301 -19.39 -10.49 -7.09
N VAL A 302 -20.38 -10.22 -6.22
CA VAL A 302 -21.65 -10.96 -6.16
C VAL A 302 -22.78 -10.17 -6.80
N MET A 303 -22.91 -8.88 -6.48
CA MET A 303 -24.05 -8.09 -6.94
C MET A 303 -23.88 -7.58 -8.37
N LEU A 304 -22.68 -7.13 -8.75
CA LEU A 304 -22.45 -6.57 -10.09
C LEU A 304 -22.88 -7.53 -11.22
N PRO A 305 -22.58 -8.84 -11.19
CA PRO A 305 -23.04 -9.78 -12.21
C PRO A 305 -24.55 -9.86 -12.38
N LEU A 306 -25.33 -9.58 -11.31
CA LEU A 306 -26.80 -9.61 -11.38
C LEU A 306 -27.39 -8.44 -12.17
N PHE A 307 -26.63 -7.37 -12.38
CA PHE A 307 -27.03 -6.19 -13.15
C PHE A 307 -26.51 -6.23 -14.60
N LEU A 308 -25.69 -7.22 -14.93
CA LEU A 308 -25.15 -7.35 -16.28
C LEU A 308 -26.11 -8.18 -17.17
N PRO A 309 -26.13 -7.92 -18.49
CA PRO A 309 -26.86 -8.75 -19.44
C PRO A 309 -26.40 -10.22 -19.39
N GLU A 310 -27.30 -11.13 -19.73
CA GLU A 310 -26.96 -12.55 -19.82
C GLU A 310 -25.77 -12.79 -20.77
N GLY A 311 -24.81 -13.60 -20.32
CA GLY A 311 -23.58 -13.91 -21.05
C GLY A 311 -22.44 -12.91 -20.86
N VAL A 312 -22.65 -11.78 -20.19
CA VAL A 312 -21.58 -10.84 -19.87
C VAL A 312 -21.07 -11.09 -18.45
N SER A 313 -19.83 -11.52 -18.32
CA SER A 313 -19.17 -11.67 -17.01
C SER A 313 -17.79 -11.04 -17.04
N PHE A 314 -17.50 -10.20 -16.08
CA PHE A 314 -16.13 -9.70 -15.86
C PHE A 314 -15.36 -10.66 -14.95
N ASP A 315 -14.09 -10.83 -15.23
CA ASP A 315 -13.17 -11.59 -14.38
C ASP A 315 -13.25 -11.13 -12.91
N LYS A 316 -13.25 -12.08 -11.99
CA LYS A 316 -13.40 -11.82 -10.55
C LYS A 316 -12.26 -10.95 -10.01
N LEU A 317 -11.02 -11.20 -10.45
CA LEU A 317 -9.86 -10.40 -10.04
C LEU A 317 -9.98 -8.98 -10.58
N LEU A 318 -10.39 -8.80 -11.83
CA LEU A 318 -10.61 -7.47 -12.43
C LEU A 318 -11.63 -6.66 -11.62
N ARG A 319 -12.73 -7.27 -11.20
CA ARG A 319 -13.74 -6.60 -10.35
C ARG A 319 -13.15 -6.17 -9.00
N ALA A 320 -12.34 -7.04 -8.40
CA ALA A 320 -11.64 -6.70 -7.16
C ALA A 320 -10.64 -5.55 -7.34
N LEU A 321 -9.87 -5.56 -8.44
CA LEU A 321 -8.92 -4.50 -8.77
C LEU A 321 -9.61 -3.13 -8.92
N ILE A 322 -10.72 -3.09 -9.66
CA ILE A 322 -11.50 -1.86 -9.86
C ILE A 322 -12.07 -1.37 -8.52
N GLY A 323 -12.72 -2.25 -7.74
CA GLY A 323 -13.29 -1.89 -6.44
C GLY A 323 -12.25 -1.35 -5.47
N THR A 324 -11.10 -1.99 -5.39
CA THR A 324 -9.98 -1.58 -4.55
C THR A 324 -9.39 -0.25 -5.01
N ALA A 325 -9.23 -0.04 -6.32
CA ALA A 325 -8.70 1.20 -6.89
C ALA A 325 -9.62 2.40 -6.59
N LEU A 326 -10.92 2.26 -6.80
CA LEU A 326 -11.91 3.32 -6.55
C LEU A 326 -12.01 3.66 -5.06
N PHE A 327 -12.02 2.62 -4.20
CA PHE A 327 -11.99 2.80 -2.75
C PHE A 327 -10.75 3.58 -2.30
N SER A 328 -9.57 3.14 -2.74
CA SER A 328 -8.30 3.78 -2.37
C SER A 328 -8.17 5.18 -2.92
N ALA A 329 -8.76 5.46 -4.09
CA ALA A 329 -8.79 6.81 -4.68
C ALA A 329 -9.55 7.80 -3.80
N ALA A 330 -10.63 7.39 -3.14
CA ALA A 330 -11.38 8.24 -2.24
C ALA A 330 -10.57 8.64 -0.98
N TYR A 331 -9.81 7.70 -0.41
CA TYR A 331 -8.90 7.99 0.71
C TYR A 331 -7.72 8.85 0.27
N MET A 332 -7.16 8.56 -0.90
CA MET A 332 -6.08 9.36 -1.48
C MET A 332 -6.53 10.80 -1.76
N ALA A 333 -7.78 10.99 -2.22
CA ALA A 333 -8.35 12.32 -2.45
C ALA A 333 -8.36 13.18 -1.19
N GLU A 334 -8.70 12.61 -0.03
CA GLU A 334 -8.67 13.33 1.24
C GLU A 334 -7.24 13.66 1.70
N THR A 335 -6.30 12.73 1.49
CA THR A 335 -4.88 12.98 1.78
C THR A 335 -4.35 14.15 0.93
N VAL A 336 -4.61 14.13 -0.38
CA VAL A 336 -4.21 15.21 -1.30
C VAL A 336 -4.92 16.53 -0.96
N ARG A 337 -6.21 16.47 -0.60
CA ARG A 337 -6.97 17.65 -0.17
C ARG A 337 -6.33 18.31 1.05
N GLY A 338 -5.88 17.50 2.03
CA GLY A 338 -5.13 18.01 3.19
C GLY A 338 -3.89 18.78 2.78
N GLY A 339 -3.11 18.25 1.82
CA GLY A 339 -1.94 18.93 1.26
C GLY A 339 -2.28 20.23 0.56
N LEU A 340 -3.33 20.24 -0.26
CA LEU A 340 -3.78 21.45 -0.96
C LEU A 340 -4.26 22.55 0.01
N GLN A 341 -4.81 22.16 1.17
CA GLN A 341 -5.23 23.11 2.20
C GLN A 341 -4.06 23.69 2.99
N ALA A 342 -2.95 22.95 3.10
CA ALA A 342 -1.74 23.40 3.80
C ALA A 342 -0.93 24.44 3.00
N ILE A 343 -1.20 24.64 1.69
CA ILE A 343 -0.51 25.62 0.87
C ILE A 343 -1.02 27.03 1.21
N PRO A 344 -0.12 27.98 1.54
CA PRO A 344 -0.49 29.37 1.81
C PRO A 344 -1.21 30.03 0.64
N LYS A 345 -2.22 30.86 0.94
CA LYS A 345 -3.02 31.58 -0.09
C LYS A 345 -2.15 32.41 -1.03
N GLY A 346 -1.06 33.02 -0.52
CA GLY A 346 -0.12 33.78 -1.32
C GLY A 346 0.52 33.02 -2.48
N GLN A 347 0.63 31.68 -2.41
CA GLN A 347 1.10 30.88 -3.55
C GLN A 347 0.08 30.86 -4.71
N TYR A 348 -1.20 30.80 -4.38
CA TYR A 348 -2.29 30.88 -5.37
C TYR A 348 -2.37 32.29 -6.00
N GLU A 349 -2.26 33.33 -5.17
CA GLU A 349 -2.29 34.72 -5.58
C GLU A 349 -1.09 35.06 -6.48
N ALA A 350 0.11 34.63 -6.10
CA ALA A 350 1.32 34.80 -6.91
C ALA A 350 1.24 34.09 -8.27
N ALA A 351 0.70 32.88 -8.30
CA ALA A 351 0.48 32.15 -9.56
C ALA A 351 -0.51 32.90 -10.47
N SER A 352 -1.57 33.45 -9.89
CA SER A 352 -2.57 34.25 -10.63
C SER A 352 -1.96 35.57 -11.13
N ALA A 353 -1.13 36.25 -10.33
CA ALA A 353 -0.43 37.47 -10.72
C ALA A 353 0.54 37.26 -11.90
N LEU A 354 1.11 36.08 -12.01
CA LEU A 354 1.92 35.65 -13.16
C LEU A 354 1.11 35.27 -14.41
N GLY A 355 -0.23 35.38 -14.37
CA GLY A 355 -1.12 35.04 -15.48
C GLY A 355 -1.20 33.54 -15.79
N LEU A 356 -0.86 32.65 -14.84
CA LEU A 356 -0.94 31.23 -15.06
C LEU A 356 -2.40 30.76 -15.05
N SER A 357 -2.76 29.95 -16.04
CA SER A 357 -4.04 29.26 -16.05
C SER A 357 -4.14 28.27 -14.87
N PHE A 358 -5.37 27.90 -14.49
CA PHE A 358 -5.63 26.97 -13.37
C PHE A 358 -4.75 25.70 -13.46
N TRP A 359 -4.74 25.03 -14.60
CA TRP A 359 -3.98 23.80 -14.77
C TRP A 359 -2.46 23.99 -14.70
N ARG A 360 -1.94 25.11 -15.23
CA ARG A 360 -0.51 25.46 -15.11
C ARG A 360 -0.13 25.81 -13.67
N SER A 361 -0.97 26.60 -12.99
CA SER A 361 -0.79 26.92 -11.58
C SER A 361 -0.79 25.67 -10.71
N MET A 362 -1.79 24.78 -10.90
CA MET A 362 -1.84 23.51 -10.17
C MET A 362 -0.66 22.60 -10.48
N GLY A 363 -0.36 22.34 -11.76
CA GLY A 363 0.67 21.40 -12.16
C GLY A 363 2.10 21.81 -11.86
N LEU A 364 2.40 23.13 -11.96
CA LEU A 364 3.79 23.62 -11.82
C LEU A 364 4.11 24.12 -10.42
N ILE A 365 3.12 24.67 -9.68
CA ILE A 365 3.38 25.36 -8.41
C ILE A 365 2.70 24.66 -7.23
N ILE A 366 1.37 24.53 -7.26
CA ILE A 366 0.59 24.16 -6.09
C ILE A 366 0.69 22.67 -5.78
N LEU A 367 0.40 21.81 -6.76
CA LEU A 367 0.33 20.36 -6.57
C LEU A 367 1.68 19.75 -6.16
N PRO A 368 2.84 20.14 -6.75
CA PRO A 368 4.14 19.63 -6.31
C PRO A 368 4.45 19.96 -4.86
N GLN A 369 4.08 21.17 -4.40
CA GLN A 369 4.26 21.56 -3.01
C GLN A 369 3.29 20.79 -2.09
N ALA A 370 2.02 20.69 -2.48
CA ALA A 370 0.99 19.98 -1.72
C ALA A 370 1.34 18.49 -1.55
N LEU A 371 1.73 17.81 -2.63
CA LEU A 371 2.13 16.40 -2.58
C LEU A 371 3.35 16.19 -1.67
N LYS A 372 4.33 17.10 -1.71
CA LYS A 372 5.51 17.03 -0.83
C LYS A 372 5.12 17.05 0.65
N ILE A 373 4.16 17.88 1.04
CA ILE A 373 3.69 17.98 2.43
C ILE A 373 3.01 16.68 2.89
N VAL A 374 2.28 16.00 1.99
CA VAL A 374 1.46 14.83 2.34
C VAL A 374 2.11 13.49 1.99
N ILE A 375 3.40 13.43 1.64
CA ILE A 375 4.13 12.18 1.39
C ILE A 375 3.89 11.14 2.51
N PRO A 376 4.01 11.48 3.81
CA PRO A 376 3.76 10.51 4.88
C PRO A 376 2.33 9.97 4.85
N GLY A 377 1.35 10.82 4.58
CA GLY A 377 -0.06 10.44 4.44
C GLY A 377 -0.31 9.54 3.23
N ILE A 378 0.32 9.83 2.09
CA ILE A 378 0.26 9.01 0.86
C ILE A 378 0.80 7.61 1.15
N VAL A 379 2.00 7.51 1.74
CA VAL A 379 2.59 6.21 2.05
C VAL A 379 1.79 5.45 3.11
N ASN A 380 1.22 6.14 4.10
CA ASN A 380 0.32 5.52 5.06
C ASN A 380 -0.93 4.92 4.40
N THR A 381 -1.50 5.62 3.40
CA THR A 381 -2.60 5.09 2.57
C THR A 381 -2.16 3.84 1.79
N PHE A 382 -0.94 3.83 1.24
CA PHE A 382 -0.40 2.66 0.53
C PHE A 382 -0.16 1.47 1.46
N ILE A 383 0.37 1.70 2.67
CA ILE A 383 0.54 0.66 3.69
C ILE A 383 -0.82 0.09 4.12
N GLY A 384 -1.83 0.95 4.28
CA GLY A 384 -3.21 0.53 4.54
C GLY A 384 -3.71 -0.39 3.43
N LEU A 385 -3.63 0.07 2.18
CA LEU A 385 -4.07 -0.69 1.01
C LEU A 385 -3.35 -2.04 0.87
N PHE A 386 -2.04 -2.08 1.13
CA PHE A 386 -1.28 -3.34 1.09
C PHE A 386 -1.80 -4.36 2.11
N LYS A 387 -2.22 -3.92 3.30
CA LYS A 387 -2.85 -4.79 4.30
C LYS A 387 -4.29 -5.17 3.92
N ASP A 388 -5.01 -4.26 3.30
CA ASP A 388 -6.40 -4.46 2.88
C ASP A 388 -6.54 -5.49 1.74
N THR A 389 -5.44 -5.86 1.07
CA THR A 389 -5.43 -6.97 0.10
C THR A 389 -5.90 -8.28 0.70
N THR A 390 -5.76 -8.48 2.02
CA THR A 390 -6.25 -9.69 2.72
C THR A 390 -7.76 -9.87 2.64
N LEU A 391 -8.51 -8.79 2.41
CA LEU A 391 -9.97 -8.82 2.30
C LEU A 391 -10.46 -9.49 1.01
N VAL A 392 -9.61 -9.63 -0.03
CA VAL A 392 -10.01 -10.30 -1.28
C VAL A 392 -10.25 -11.80 -1.09
N SER A 393 -9.76 -12.38 0.00
CA SER A 393 -10.01 -13.78 0.36
C SER A 393 -11.51 -14.08 0.55
N ILE A 394 -12.29 -13.10 1.01
CA ILE A 394 -13.74 -13.23 1.23
C ILE A 394 -14.51 -13.48 -0.07
N ILE A 395 -14.03 -12.92 -1.16
CA ILE A 395 -14.61 -13.16 -2.49
C ILE A 395 -13.96 -14.35 -3.18
N GLY A 396 -13.15 -15.16 -2.48
CA GLY A 396 -12.52 -16.37 -3.02
C GLY A 396 -11.34 -16.10 -3.96
N ILE A 397 -10.61 -15.00 -3.72
CA ILE A 397 -9.30 -14.73 -4.32
C ILE A 397 -8.28 -14.89 -3.19
N PHE A 398 -7.37 -15.83 -3.33
CA PHE A 398 -6.45 -16.20 -2.26
C PHE A 398 -5.16 -15.36 -2.32
N ASP A 399 -5.11 -14.28 -1.54
CA ASP A 399 -3.88 -13.54 -1.23
C ASP A 399 -2.93 -14.38 -0.35
N VAL A 400 -1.83 -13.80 0.16
CA VAL A 400 -0.90 -14.50 1.07
C VAL A 400 -1.63 -15.11 2.26
N LEU A 401 -2.50 -14.34 2.93
CA LEU A 401 -3.20 -14.80 4.12
C LEU A 401 -4.24 -15.87 3.76
N GLY A 402 -4.96 -15.70 2.65
CA GLY A 402 -5.92 -16.66 2.14
C GLY A 402 -5.27 -18.00 1.79
N ILE A 403 -4.10 -17.99 1.15
CA ILE A 403 -3.32 -19.20 0.84
C ILE A 403 -2.82 -19.88 2.12
N VAL A 404 -2.30 -19.10 3.07
CA VAL A 404 -1.88 -19.64 4.37
C VAL A 404 -3.04 -20.33 5.07
N ASN A 405 -4.22 -19.69 5.14
CA ASN A 405 -5.42 -20.28 5.72
C ASN A 405 -5.85 -21.58 5.01
N SER A 406 -5.81 -21.60 3.68
CA SER A 406 -6.18 -22.79 2.90
C SER A 406 -5.23 -23.97 3.14
N SER A 407 -3.98 -23.70 3.51
CA SER A 407 -2.97 -24.73 3.73
C SER A 407 -3.07 -25.43 5.10
N PHE A 408 -3.84 -24.90 6.06
CA PHE A 408 -4.01 -25.51 7.38
C PHE A 408 -4.77 -26.85 7.34
N SER A 409 -5.57 -27.03 6.31
CA SER A 409 -6.34 -28.27 6.10
C SER A 409 -5.54 -29.38 5.38
N ASP A 410 -4.27 -29.15 5.03
CA ASP A 410 -3.44 -30.17 4.41
C ASP A 410 -3.11 -31.28 5.41
N PRO A 411 -3.58 -32.54 5.18
CA PRO A 411 -3.36 -33.66 6.11
C PRO A 411 -1.88 -33.94 6.40
N ASN A 412 -1.00 -33.61 5.46
CA ASN A 412 0.44 -33.84 5.61
C ASN A 412 1.10 -32.86 6.60
N TRP A 413 0.44 -31.74 6.89
CA TRP A 413 1.01 -30.68 7.74
C TRP A 413 0.08 -30.23 8.87
N ALA A 414 -1.17 -30.70 8.91
CA ALA A 414 -2.15 -30.30 9.92
C ALA A 414 -1.70 -30.70 11.33
N SER A 415 -1.40 -29.72 12.16
CA SER A 415 -1.00 -29.87 13.57
C SER A 415 -1.46 -28.66 14.38
N SER A 416 -1.36 -28.74 15.72
CA SER A 416 -1.74 -27.62 16.62
C SER A 416 -0.91 -26.36 16.39
N VAL A 417 0.31 -26.47 15.88
CA VAL A 417 1.23 -25.35 15.65
C VAL A 417 1.26 -24.86 14.19
N THR A 418 0.61 -25.56 13.26
CA THR A 418 0.60 -25.18 11.84
C THR A 418 -0.06 -23.80 11.64
N ALA A 419 -1.23 -23.60 12.24
CA ALA A 419 -1.94 -22.31 12.10
C ALA A 419 -1.17 -21.14 12.75
N PRO A 420 -0.70 -21.21 14.02
CA PRO A 420 0.14 -20.16 14.59
C PRO A 420 1.40 -19.86 13.76
N THR A 421 2.07 -20.92 13.27
CA THR A 421 3.27 -20.76 12.43
C THR A 421 2.95 -20.10 11.11
N GLY A 422 1.86 -20.52 10.45
CA GLY A 422 1.42 -19.93 9.19
C GLY A 422 1.06 -18.44 9.32
N TYR A 423 0.30 -18.09 10.35
CA TYR A 423 -0.01 -16.69 10.64
C TYR A 423 1.24 -15.87 10.94
N PHE A 424 2.19 -16.44 11.69
CA PHE A 424 3.45 -15.76 11.96
C PHE A 424 4.27 -15.53 10.69
N ALA A 425 4.33 -16.52 9.78
CA ALA A 425 4.98 -16.39 8.49
C ALA A 425 4.30 -15.32 7.62
N ALA A 426 2.97 -15.33 7.54
CA ALA A 426 2.21 -14.28 6.83
C ALA A 426 2.49 -12.88 7.43
N ALA A 427 2.47 -12.76 8.76
CA ALA A 427 2.77 -11.52 9.44
C ALA A 427 4.18 -11.00 9.12
N LEU A 428 5.18 -11.88 9.03
CA LEU A 428 6.54 -11.51 8.63
C LEU A 428 6.59 -10.99 7.19
N ILE A 429 5.88 -11.63 6.25
CA ILE A 429 5.81 -11.18 4.86
C ILE A 429 5.21 -9.77 4.81
N PHE A 430 4.04 -9.55 5.41
CA PHE A 430 3.40 -8.23 5.47
C PHE A 430 4.28 -7.19 6.16
N TRP A 431 4.93 -7.58 7.25
CA TRP A 431 5.82 -6.70 8.00
C TRP A 431 7.00 -6.20 7.17
N ILE A 432 7.66 -7.09 6.41
CA ILE A 432 8.80 -6.72 5.53
C ILE A 432 8.38 -5.61 4.56
N PHE A 433 7.25 -5.77 3.86
CA PHE A 433 6.78 -4.77 2.90
C PHE A 433 6.34 -3.47 3.59
N CYS A 434 5.52 -3.55 4.64
CA CYS A 434 5.03 -2.37 5.36
C CYS A 434 6.16 -1.60 6.03
N PHE A 435 7.12 -2.30 6.66
CA PHE A 435 8.30 -1.70 7.27
C PHE A 435 9.18 -1.03 6.22
N GLY A 436 9.42 -1.70 5.09
CA GLY A 436 10.16 -1.14 3.96
C GLY A 436 9.53 0.16 3.45
N MET A 437 8.22 0.17 3.20
CA MET A 437 7.48 1.37 2.78
C MET A 437 7.57 2.48 3.82
N SER A 438 7.39 2.17 5.10
CA SER A 438 7.49 3.15 6.20
C SER A 438 8.88 3.77 6.31
N ARG A 439 9.95 2.94 6.25
CA ARG A 439 11.33 3.42 6.29
C ARG A 439 11.67 4.28 5.07
N TYR A 440 11.18 3.91 3.90
CA TYR A 440 11.34 4.70 2.68
C TYR A 440 10.63 6.05 2.79
N SER A 441 9.41 6.09 3.34
CA SER A 441 8.68 7.34 3.57
C SER A 441 9.50 8.32 4.43
N MET A 442 10.01 7.85 5.57
CA MET A 442 10.85 8.67 6.46
C MET A 442 12.14 9.15 5.78
N PHE A 443 12.73 8.32 4.91
CA PHE A 443 13.89 8.71 4.12
C PHE A 443 13.55 9.83 3.13
N MET A 444 12.44 9.70 2.39
CA MET A 444 11.97 10.71 1.44
C MET A 444 11.58 12.02 2.13
N GLU A 445 10.92 11.94 3.27
CA GLU A 445 10.59 13.12 4.07
C GLU A 445 11.85 13.91 4.46
N ARG A 446 12.87 13.24 4.97
CA ARG A 446 14.16 13.88 5.32
C ARG A 446 14.85 14.49 4.10
N LEU A 447 14.84 13.78 2.96
CA LEU A 447 15.44 14.25 1.72
C LEU A 447 14.75 15.49 1.16
N LEU A 448 13.41 15.54 1.27
CA LEU A 448 12.58 16.63 0.74
C LEU A 448 12.46 17.80 1.75
N HIS A 449 12.86 17.61 2.99
CA HIS A 449 12.83 18.63 4.03
C HIS A 449 14.00 19.61 3.85
N THR A 450 13.98 20.38 2.75
CA THR A 450 14.99 21.41 2.41
C THR A 450 14.57 22.77 2.94
N GLY A 451 13.87 22.86 4.04
CA GLY A 451 13.30 24.10 4.46
C GLY A 451 13.58 24.44 5.91
N HIS A 452 14.16 25.61 6.11
CA HIS A 452 14.11 26.48 7.26
C HIS A 452 13.95 25.76 8.62
N LYS A 453 15.08 25.41 9.23
CA LYS A 453 15.14 25.37 10.69
C LYS A 453 14.77 26.77 11.17
N ARG A 454 13.56 26.93 11.66
CA ARG A 454 13.22 28.03 12.55
C ARG A 454 13.77 27.73 13.92
#